data_f8b37bbe7d56ff6594cbf4a2f7c490e3
#
_entry.id   f8b37bbe7d56ff6594cbf4a2f7c490e3
#
_cell.length_a   1.000
_cell.length_b   1.000
_cell.length_c   1.000
_cell.angle_alpha   90.00
_cell.angle_beta   90.00
_cell.angle_gamma   90.00
#
_symmetry.space_group_name_H-M   'P 1'
#
loop_
_entity.id
_entity.type
_entity.pdbx_description
1 polymer ?
#
loop_
_entity_poly.entity_id
_entity_poly.type
_entity_poly.pdbx_seq_one_letter_code
_entity_poly.pdbx_strand_id
1 'polypeptide(L)'
;HPQIVANSIPFNMEADSLNCSILGAKAVPGTPEFDLFINEVSREITVKAGQKCTAIRRAIVPQAQVEAVTEALKASLRNIPVGDPAVEGVKMGSLVGKDQVEDVWSAVRQLGSCSEIVHGGTPDFDVVGADRDRGAFFPPTLLYCDKPMAAATAHSVEAFGPVTTIMPYHNT
;
A
#
# COMPACT_ATOMS: atom_id res chain seq x y z
N HIS A 1 -19.46 18.07 -14.92
CA HIS A 1 -19.85 18.06 -16.34
C HIS A 1 -21.02 19.01 -16.56
N PRO A 2 -21.02 19.89 -17.62
CA PRO A 2 -22.08 20.89 -17.82
C PRO A 2 -23.49 20.31 -17.88
N GLN A 3 -23.68 19.15 -18.49
CA GLN A 3 -25.00 18.50 -18.57
C GLN A 3 -25.52 18.03 -17.21
N ILE A 4 -24.63 17.61 -16.29
CA ILE A 4 -25.03 17.23 -14.92
C ILE A 4 -25.62 18.44 -14.21
N VAL A 5 -24.91 19.57 -14.30
CA VAL A 5 -25.34 20.84 -13.69
C VAL A 5 -26.63 21.36 -14.34
N ALA A 6 -26.68 21.41 -15.68
CA ALA A 6 -27.80 21.94 -16.44
C ALA A 6 -29.11 21.16 -16.20
N ASN A 7 -29.04 19.87 -15.91
CA ASN A 7 -30.22 19.02 -15.71
C ASN A 7 -30.46 18.65 -14.24
N SER A 8 -29.72 19.27 -13.31
CA SER A 8 -29.82 18.99 -11.85
C SER A 8 -29.74 17.49 -11.53
N ILE A 9 -28.89 16.76 -12.26
CA ILE A 9 -28.73 15.32 -12.06
C ILE A 9 -27.97 15.10 -10.74
N PRO A 10 -28.49 14.27 -9.82
CA PRO A 10 -27.74 13.88 -8.62
C PRO A 10 -26.40 13.28 -9.01
N PHE A 11 -25.33 13.76 -8.39
CA PHE A 11 -23.98 13.36 -8.71
C PHE A 11 -23.20 13.12 -7.42
N ASN A 12 -22.59 11.94 -7.31
CA ASN A 12 -21.62 11.61 -6.27
C ASN A 12 -20.28 11.29 -6.94
N MET A 13 -19.20 11.80 -6.37
CA MET A 13 -17.85 11.52 -6.85
C MET A 13 -17.03 10.89 -5.73
N GLU A 14 -16.65 9.65 -5.95
CA GLU A 14 -15.66 8.96 -5.15
C GLU A 14 -14.30 9.17 -5.83
N ALA A 15 -13.42 9.92 -5.17
CA ALA A 15 -12.11 10.26 -5.68
C ALA A 15 -11.02 9.61 -4.82
N ASP A 16 -9.86 10.23 -4.71
CA ASP A 16 -8.71 9.69 -3.98
C ASP A 16 -8.99 9.49 -2.49
N SER A 17 -8.31 8.51 -1.90
CA SER A 17 -8.33 8.26 -0.46
C SER A 17 -6.94 7.94 0.07
N LEU A 18 -6.58 8.52 1.21
CA LEU A 18 -5.29 8.31 1.88
C LEU A 18 -5.52 7.87 3.33
N ASN A 19 -6.12 6.70 3.48
CA ASN A 19 -6.39 6.15 4.79
C ASN A 19 -5.10 5.83 5.54
N CYS A 20 -5.17 5.88 6.86
CA CYS A 20 -4.07 5.49 7.72
C CYS A 20 -4.51 4.48 8.78
N SER A 21 -3.54 3.74 9.28
CA SER A 21 -3.62 2.98 10.51
C SER A 21 -2.54 3.48 11.47
N ILE A 22 -2.89 3.65 12.73
CA ILE A 22 -1.98 4.19 13.75
C ILE A 22 -1.70 3.11 14.78
N LEU A 23 -0.43 2.71 14.92
CA LEU A 23 0.00 1.81 15.98
C LEU A 23 0.13 2.58 17.31
N GLY A 24 -0.57 2.13 18.33
CA GLY A 24 -0.45 2.72 19.67
C GLY A 24 0.92 2.46 20.30
N ALA A 25 1.41 3.41 21.11
CA ALA A 25 2.76 3.33 21.69
C ALA A 25 3.00 2.09 22.58
N LYS A 26 1.95 1.51 23.13
CA LYS A 26 2.03 0.30 23.99
C LYS A 26 1.95 -1.01 23.20
N ALA A 27 1.59 -0.96 21.92
CA ALA A 27 1.53 -2.12 21.03
C ALA A 27 2.95 -2.44 20.53
N VAL A 28 3.72 -3.14 21.34
CA VAL A 28 5.12 -3.53 21.06
C VAL A 28 5.19 -4.97 20.54
N PRO A 29 6.28 -5.40 19.90
CA PRO A 29 6.46 -6.79 19.46
C PRO A 29 6.16 -7.80 20.55
N GLY A 30 5.34 -8.81 20.22
CA GLY A 30 4.87 -9.83 21.16
C GLY A 30 3.54 -9.49 21.86
N THR A 31 2.95 -8.33 21.57
CA THR A 31 1.58 -8.02 22.02
C THR A 31 0.57 -8.35 20.92
N PRO A 32 -0.66 -8.77 21.27
CA PRO A 32 -1.72 -9.06 20.30
C PRO A 32 -2.05 -7.86 19.39
N GLU A 33 -1.96 -6.64 19.93
CA GLU A 33 -2.22 -5.41 19.18
C GLU A 33 -1.16 -5.15 18.12
N PHE A 34 0.11 -5.46 18.39
CA PHE A 34 1.19 -5.37 17.39
C PHE A 34 0.95 -6.37 16.27
N ASP A 35 0.67 -7.63 16.62
CA ASP A 35 0.43 -8.69 15.63
C ASP A 35 -0.81 -8.38 14.78
N LEU A 36 -1.87 -7.87 15.39
CA LEU A 36 -3.07 -7.42 14.67
C LEU A 36 -2.75 -6.31 13.68
N PHE A 37 -1.98 -5.30 14.10
CA PHE A 37 -1.57 -4.20 13.22
C PHE A 37 -0.78 -4.69 12.00
N ILE A 38 0.21 -5.57 12.21
CA ILE A 38 1.01 -6.15 11.12
C ILE A 38 0.13 -6.94 10.16
N ASN A 39 -0.77 -7.78 10.70
CA ASN A 39 -1.67 -8.60 9.89
C ASN A 39 -2.64 -7.74 9.07
N GLU A 40 -3.25 -6.71 9.67
CA GLU A 40 -4.19 -5.85 8.95
C GLU A 40 -3.50 -4.98 7.90
N VAL A 41 -2.34 -4.41 8.20
CA VAL A 41 -1.58 -3.64 7.20
C VAL A 41 -1.18 -4.54 6.02
N SER A 42 -0.65 -5.73 6.28
CA SER A 42 -0.27 -6.69 5.24
C SER A 42 -1.47 -7.12 4.40
N ARG A 43 -2.61 -7.39 5.05
CA ARG A 43 -3.87 -7.75 4.39
C ARG A 43 -4.36 -6.61 3.48
N GLU A 44 -4.35 -5.38 3.97
CA GLU A 44 -4.82 -4.22 3.21
C GLU A 44 -3.92 -3.90 2.00
N ILE A 45 -2.63 -4.23 2.06
CA ILE A 45 -1.73 -4.14 0.92
C ILE A 45 -2.08 -5.18 -0.16
N THR A 46 -2.47 -6.39 0.24
CA THR A 46 -2.55 -7.54 -0.67
C THR A 46 -3.96 -7.86 -1.16
N VAL A 47 -5.00 -7.65 -0.35
CA VAL A 47 -6.39 -7.89 -0.76
C VAL A 47 -6.76 -6.99 -1.92
N LYS A 48 -7.27 -7.59 -3.02
CA LYS A 48 -7.56 -6.91 -4.30
C LYS A 48 -6.33 -6.17 -4.86
N ALA A 49 -5.12 -6.64 -4.56
CA ALA A 49 -3.87 -5.96 -4.89
C ALA A 49 -3.87 -4.47 -4.45
N GLY A 50 -4.41 -4.19 -3.27
CA GLY A 50 -4.51 -2.84 -2.70
C GLY A 50 -5.49 -1.89 -3.40
N GLN A 51 -6.25 -2.35 -4.40
CA GLN A 51 -7.19 -1.52 -5.16
C GLN A 51 -8.52 -1.38 -4.43
N LYS A 52 -8.48 -0.72 -3.28
CA LYS A 52 -9.63 -0.44 -2.41
C LYS A 52 -9.57 1.00 -1.94
N CYS A 53 -10.72 1.68 -1.89
CA CYS A 53 -10.82 3.00 -1.27
C CYS A 53 -10.45 3.00 0.22
N THR A 54 -10.61 1.86 0.91
CA THR A 54 -10.31 1.69 2.33
C THR A 54 -8.89 1.17 2.62
N ALA A 55 -8.05 0.93 1.60
CA ALA A 55 -6.71 0.40 1.80
C ALA A 55 -5.85 1.34 2.65
N ILE A 56 -5.03 0.76 3.52
CA ILE A 56 -4.12 1.51 4.38
C ILE A 56 -2.93 1.97 3.55
N ARG A 57 -2.90 3.27 3.21
CA ARG A 57 -1.81 3.89 2.46
C ARG A 57 -0.68 4.40 3.36
N ARG A 58 -1.02 4.69 4.63
CA ARG A 58 -0.08 5.24 5.61
C ARG A 58 -0.15 4.42 6.90
N ALA A 59 0.92 3.74 7.23
CA ALA A 59 1.12 3.03 8.50
C ALA A 59 1.89 3.96 9.45
N ILE A 60 1.18 4.60 10.39
CA ILE A 60 1.76 5.59 11.31
C ILE A 60 2.16 4.87 12.60
N VAL A 61 3.46 4.88 12.93
CA VAL A 61 4.02 4.06 13.99
C VAL A 61 4.90 4.87 14.94
N PRO A 62 5.02 4.51 16.24
CA PRO A 62 5.97 5.15 17.12
C PRO A 62 7.38 5.06 16.56
N GLN A 63 8.17 6.14 16.65
CA GLN A 63 9.57 6.17 16.16
C GLN A 63 10.39 4.98 16.68
N ALA A 64 10.22 4.64 17.95
CA ALA A 64 10.95 3.52 18.58
C ALA A 64 10.59 2.13 18.03
N GLN A 65 9.51 2.02 17.26
CA GLN A 65 9.01 0.75 16.73
C GLN A 65 9.14 0.64 15.20
N VAL A 66 9.67 1.67 14.54
CA VAL A 66 9.79 1.70 13.07
C VAL A 66 10.52 0.48 12.54
N GLU A 67 11.67 0.14 13.12
CA GLU A 67 12.46 -1.02 12.69
C GLU A 67 11.70 -2.33 12.86
N ALA A 68 11.10 -2.55 14.03
CA ALA A 68 10.35 -3.77 14.30
C ALA A 68 9.13 -3.94 13.39
N VAL A 69 8.38 -2.85 13.14
CA VAL A 69 7.24 -2.86 12.22
C VAL A 69 7.71 -3.10 10.77
N THR A 70 8.78 -2.45 10.35
CA THR A 70 9.33 -2.60 9.00
C THR A 70 9.74 -4.05 8.74
N GLU A 71 10.50 -4.66 9.66
CA GLU A 71 10.92 -6.05 9.50
C GLU A 71 9.76 -7.05 9.57
N ALA A 72 8.79 -6.83 10.45
CA ALA A 72 7.60 -7.67 10.53
C ALA A 72 6.74 -7.59 9.25
N LEU A 73 6.53 -6.40 8.70
CA LEU A 73 5.82 -6.22 7.44
C LEU A 73 6.58 -6.84 6.26
N LYS A 74 7.91 -6.63 6.17
CA LYS A 74 8.75 -7.28 5.15
C LYS A 74 8.66 -8.81 5.22
N ALA A 75 8.71 -9.37 6.43
CA ALA A 75 8.59 -10.81 6.63
C ALA A 75 7.22 -11.34 6.18
N SER A 76 6.14 -10.60 6.49
CA SER A 76 4.78 -10.96 6.07
C SER A 76 4.61 -10.89 4.54
N LEU A 77 5.12 -9.83 3.90
CA LEU A 77 4.93 -9.59 2.46
C LEU A 77 5.84 -10.45 1.58
N ARG A 78 7.03 -10.82 2.06
CA ARG A 78 7.99 -11.66 1.32
C ARG A 78 7.40 -12.99 0.86
N ASN A 79 6.46 -13.53 1.63
CA ASN A 79 5.86 -14.83 1.40
C ASN A 79 4.45 -14.75 0.77
N ILE A 80 4.10 -13.61 0.17
CA ILE A 80 2.82 -13.45 -0.53
C ILE A 80 3.00 -13.86 -2.00
N PRO A 81 2.51 -15.03 -2.41
CA PRO A 81 2.57 -15.43 -3.82
C PRO A 81 1.64 -14.55 -4.65
N VAL A 82 2.22 -13.88 -5.64
CA VAL A 82 1.51 -13.06 -6.63
C VAL A 82 1.30 -13.89 -7.88
N GLY A 83 0.11 -13.86 -8.48
CA GLY A 83 -0.12 -14.63 -9.70
C GLY A 83 -1.58 -14.82 -10.08
N ASP A 84 -1.86 -15.92 -10.79
CA ASP A 84 -3.20 -16.30 -11.18
C ASP A 84 -4.00 -16.75 -9.96
N PRO A 85 -5.11 -16.08 -9.60
CA PRO A 85 -5.95 -16.47 -8.46
C PRO A 85 -6.57 -17.85 -8.56
N ALA A 86 -6.61 -18.46 -9.75
CA ALA A 86 -7.08 -19.84 -9.94
C ALA A 86 -6.05 -20.90 -9.48
N VAL A 87 -4.79 -20.49 -9.27
CA VAL A 87 -3.74 -21.40 -8.80
C VAL A 87 -3.75 -21.44 -7.28
N GLU A 88 -3.77 -22.67 -6.75
CA GLU A 88 -3.74 -22.89 -5.30
C GLU A 88 -2.51 -22.24 -4.66
N GLY A 89 -2.72 -21.54 -3.53
CA GLY A 89 -1.66 -20.87 -2.79
C GLY A 89 -1.42 -19.41 -3.20
N VAL A 90 -1.90 -18.96 -4.37
CA VAL A 90 -1.81 -17.54 -4.74
C VAL A 90 -2.65 -16.69 -3.78
N LYS A 91 -2.05 -15.61 -3.29
CA LYS A 91 -2.64 -14.70 -2.29
C LYS A 91 -3.00 -13.34 -2.86
N MET A 92 -2.33 -12.91 -3.92
CA MET A 92 -2.56 -11.63 -4.56
C MET A 92 -2.61 -11.78 -6.09
N GLY A 93 -3.68 -11.31 -6.71
CA GLY A 93 -3.85 -11.27 -8.16
C GLY A 93 -3.25 -10.01 -8.80
N SER A 94 -3.65 -9.78 -10.06
CA SER A 94 -3.23 -8.60 -10.83
C SER A 94 -3.99 -7.33 -10.42
N LEU A 95 -3.47 -6.20 -10.85
CA LEU A 95 -4.21 -4.94 -10.95
C LEU A 95 -5.27 -5.04 -12.08
N VAL A 96 -6.15 -4.05 -12.16
CA VAL A 96 -7.26 -4.04 -13.13
C VAL A 96 -6.77 -3.98 -14.58
N GLY A 97 -5.60 -3.39 -14.84
CA GLY A 97 -5.02 -3.28 -16.17
C GLY A 97 -3.59 -2.72 -16.14
N LYS A 98 -2.94 -2.71 -17.30
CA LYS A 98 -1.56 -2.21 -17.44
C LYS A 98 -1.48 -0.70 -17.19
N ASP A 99 -2.50 0.04 -17.59
CA ASP A 99 -2.59 1.48 -17.31
C ASP A 99 -2.50 1.73 -15.79
N GLN A 100 -3.19 0.90 -15.00
CA GLN A 100 -3.12 0.98 -13.53
C GLN A 100 -1.73 0.62 -13.00
N VAL A 101 -1.01 -0.32 -13.64
CA VAL A 101 0.39 -0.62 -13.28
C VAL A 101 1.27 0.61 -13.51
N GLU A 102 1.10 1.30 -14.63
CA GLU A 102 1.86 2.51 -14.95
C GLU A 102 1.56 3.65 -13.96
N ASP A 103 0.29 3.83 -13.61
CA ASP A 103 -0.16 4.82 -12.62
C ASP A 103 0.44 4.54 -11.24
N VAL A 104 0.43 3.28 -10.79
CA VAL A 104 1.03 2.90 -9.51
C VAL A 104 2.55 3.11 -9.52
N TRP A 105 3.25 2.76 -10.61
CA TRP A 105 4.68 3.06 -10.75
C TRP A 105 4.95 4.57 -10.73
N SER A 106 4.10 5.35 -11.38
CA SER A 106 4.20 6.82 -11.36
C SER A 106 4.05 7.37 -9.94
N ALA A 107 3.05 6.88 -9.19
CA ALA A 107 2.83 7.26 -7.80
C ALA A 107 4.00 6.84 -6.90
N VAL A 108 4.53 5.62 -7.05
CA VAL A 108 5.71 5.14 -6.29
C VAL A 108 6.94 6.02 -6.57
N ARG A 109 7.18 6.42 -7.81
CA ARG A 109 8.27 7.35 -8.15
C ARG A 109 8.08 8.73 -7.48
N GLN A 110 6.85 9.24 -7.45
CA GLN A 110 6.55 10.50 -6.77
C GLN A 110 6.80 10.38 -5.25
N LEU A 111 6.30 9.32 -4.63
CA LEU A 111 6.51 9.02 -3.21
C LEU A 111 7.99 8.83 -2.89
N GLY A 112 8.78 8.29 -3.81
CA GLY A 112 10.24 8.14 -3.69
C GLY A 112 11.00 9.46 -3.56
N SER A 113 10.38 10.61 -3.86
CA SER A 113 10.99 11.93 -3.63
C SER A 113 11.11 12.27 -2.13
N CYS A 114 10.34 11.63 -1.27
CA CYS A 114 10.30 11.89 0.17
C CYS A 114 10.31 10.60 1.02
N SER A 115 10.47 9.44 0.39
CA SER A 115 10.42 8.13 1.06
C SER A 115 11.44 7.18 0.43
N GLU A 116 11.92 6.23 1.20
CA GLU A 116 12.76 5.13 0.76
C GLU A 116 11.92 3.88 0.51
N ILE A 117 12.20 3.12 -0.56
CA ILE A 117 11.59 1.81 -0.78
C ILE A 117 12.33 0.80 0.09
N VAL A 118 11.62 0.20 1.04
CA VAL A 118 12.21 -0.76 1.99
C VAL A 118 11.85 -2.21 1.67
N HIS A 119 10.85 -2.43 0.80
CA HIS A 119 10.47 -3.75 0.28
C HIS A 119 9.75 -3.63 -1.06
N GLY A 120 9.93 -4.61 -1.96
CA GLY A 120 9.33 -4.57 -3.30
C GLY A 120 9.92 -3.46 -4.16
N GLY A 121 9.06 -2.75 -4.90
CA GLY A 121 9.46 -1.58 -5.69
C GLY A 121 10.34 -1.89 -6.91
N THR A 122 10.39 -3.15 -7.34
CA THR A 122 11.10 -3.59 -8.55
C THR A 122 10.15 -4.35 -9.47
N PRO A 123 10.27 -4.18 -10.80
CA PRO A 123 9.49 -4.96 -11.75
C PRO A 123 9.93 -6.43 -11.84
N ASP A 124 11.09 -6.77 -11.28
CA ASP A 124 11.60 -8.14 -11.27
C ASP A 124 11.14 -8.87 -10.00
N PHE A 125 10.06 -9.66 -10.15
CA PHE A 125 9.49 -10.50 -9.10
C PHE A 125 8.79 -11.71 -9.73
N ASP A 126 8.62 -12.77 -8.93
CA ASP A 126 8.00 -14.00 -9.38
C ASP A 126 6.48 -13.87 -9.50
N VAL A 127 5.93 -14.41 -10.59
CA VAL A 127 4.48 -14.51 -10.82
C VAL A 127 4.10 -15.99 -11.01
N VAL A 128 3.19 -16.47 -10.17
CA VAL A 128 2.78 -17.87 -10.14
C VAL A 128 1.61 -18.12 -11.11
N GLY A 129 1.77 -19.09 -12.00
CA GLY A 129 0.71 -19.57 -12.87
C GLY A 129 0.25 -18.61 -13.97
N ALA A 130 0.98 -17.51 -14.18
CA ALA A 130 0.65 -16.51 -15.20
C ALA A 130 1.93 -15.92 -15.82
N ASP A 131 1.75 -15.29 -17.00
CA ASP A 131 2.80 -14.56 -17.68
C ASP A 131 2.86 -13.12 -17.15
N ARG A 132 3.98 -12.77 -16.49
CA ARG A 132 4.21 -11.45 -15.91
C ARG A 132 4.10 -10.32 -16.93
N ASP A 133 4.65 -10.55 -18.13
CA ASP A 133 4.73 -9.50 -19.16
C ASP A 133 3.39 -9.26 -19.87
N ARG A 134 2.52 -10.26 -19.85
CA ARG A 134 1.15 -10.16 -20.38
C ARG A 134 0.14 -9.69 -19.36
N GLY A 135 0.35 -10.03 -18.08
CA GLY A 135 -0.53 -9.64 -17.00
C GLY A 135 -0.27 -8.22 -16.47
N ALA A 136 -1.16 -7.75 -15.61
CA ALA A 136 -1.05 -6.46 -14.92
C ALA A 136 -0.60 -6.65 -13.47
N PHE A 137 0.48 -7.38 -13.26
CA PHE A 137 0.98 -7.70 -11.92
C PHE A 137 1.86 -6.58 -11.37
N PHE A 138 1.78 -6.41 -10.04
CA PHE A 138 2.58 -5.44 -9.30
C PHE A 138 3.03 -6.06 -7.97
N PRO A 139 4.29 -5.89 -7.54
CA PRO A 139 4.77 -6.47 -6.31
C PRO A 139 4.25 -5.71 -5.08
N PRO A 140 3.96 -6.40 -3.95
CA PRO A 140 3.73 -5.71 -2.68
C PRO A 140 4.91 -4.80 -2.36
N THR A 141 4.62 -3.53 -2.10
CA THR A 141 5.67 -2.49 -1.96
C THR A 141 5.49 -1.71 -0.67
N LEU A 142 6.56 -1.61 0.11
CA LEU A 142 6.64 -0.77 1.30
C LEU A 142 7.61 0.38 1.08
N LEU A 143 7.19 1.57 1.48
CA LEU A 143 8.03 2.75 1.58
C LEU A 143 8.18 3.16 3.06
N TYR A 144 9.26 3.84 3.36
CA TYR A 144 9.51 4.48 4.65
C TYR A 144 9.77 5.98 4.45
N CYS A 145 9.00 6.83 5.12
CA CYS A 145 9.15 8.27 5.11
C CYS A 145 9.60 8.74 6.50
N ASP A 146 10.86 9.12 6.64
CA ASP A 146 11.49 9.50 7.92
C ASP A 146 10.98 10.83 8.50
N LYS A 147 10.53 11.74 7.62
CA LYS A 147 10.08 13.10 7.97
C LYS A 147 8.68 13.39 7.45
N PRO A 148 7.66 12.65 7.92
CA PRO A 148 6.31 12.74 7.35
C PRO A 148 5.72 14.14 7.44
N MET A 149 6.00 14.91 8.50
CA MET A 149 5.47 16.28 8.65
C MET A 149 6.01 17.27 7.62
N ALA A 150 7.15 16.96 6.99
CA ALA A 150 7.75 17.78 5.92
C ALA A 150 7.47 17.22 4.52
N ALA A 151 6.83 16.05 4.42
CA ALA A 151 6.65 15.29 3.19
C ALA A 151 5.23 15.45 2.62
N ALA A 152 4.90 16.61 2.08
CA ALA A 152 3.57 16.88 1.51
C ALA A 152 3.12 15.83 0.49
N THR A 153 4.05 15.33 -0.34
CA THR A 153 3.79 14.28 -1.34
C THR A 153 3.25 13.00 -0.70
N ALA A 154 3.78 12.60 0.46
CA ALA A 154 3.32 11.41 1.16
C ALA A 154 1.89 11.53 1.72
N HIS A 155 1.33 12.75 1.74
CA HIS A 155 -0.02 13.05 2.19
C HIS A 155 -0.96 13.49 1.05
N SER A 156 -0.49 13.51 -0.20
CA SER A 156 -1.28 13.96 -1.35
C SER A 156 -1.27 12.99 -2.54
N VAL A 157 -0.34 12.03 -2.57
CA VAL A 157 -0.24 11.06 -3.65
C VAL A 157 -0.77 9.71 -3.19
N GLU A 158 -1.82 9.22 -3.85
CA GLU A 158 -2.31 7.86 -3.67
C GLU A 158 -1.70 6.93 -4.73
N ALA A 159 -1.03 5.88 -4.30
CA ALA A 159 -0.68 4.74 -5.15
C ALA A 159 -1.80 3.69 -5.05
N PHE A 160 -2.77 3.71 -5.99
CA PHE A 160 -3.93 2.81 -5.97
C PHE A 160 -3.55 1.39 -6.41
N GLY A 161 -2.74 0.75 -5.57
CA GLY A 161 -2.17 -0.56 -5.76
C GLY A 161 -1.64 -1.13 -4.43
N PRO A 162 -0.83 -2.21 -4.46
CA PRO A 162 -0.33 -2.87 -3.24
C PRO A 162 0.86 -2.09 -2.62
N VAL A 163 0.61 -0.85 -2.22
CA VAL A 163 1.63 0.09 -1.74
C VAL A 163 1.19 0.74 -0.43
N THR A 164 2.09 0.77 0.54
CA THR A 164 1.89 1.44 1.83
C THR A 164 3.19 2.14 2.25
N THR A 165 3.05 3.31 2.88
CA THR A 165 4.17 4.08 3.42
C THR A 165 4.16 4.03 4.96
N ILE A 166 5.27 3.58 5.55
CA ILE A 166 5.50 3.63 7.00
C ILE A 166 5.95 5.04 7.36
N MET A 167 5.34 5.61 8.39
CA MET A 167 5.62 6.98 8.85
C MET A 167 5.82 7.00 10.37
N PRO A 168 6.92 7.54 10.88
CA PRO A 168 7.13 7.65 12.30
C PRO A 168 6.33 8.78 12.93
N TYR A 169 5.94 8.59 14.21
CA TYR A 169 5.53 9.67 15.08
C TYR A 169 6.27 9.63 16.41
N HIS A 170 6.43 10.78 17.04
CA HIS A 170 7.02 10.90 18.37
C HIS A 170 5.90 11.03 19.40
N ASN A 171 5.97 10.22 20.46
CA ASN A 171 5.14 10.49 21.65
C ASN A 171 5.68 11.71 22.39
N THR A 172 4.86 12.69 22.59
CA THR A 172 5.14 13.80 23.49
C THR A 172 4.84 13.41 24.92
#